data_ed2fc89a2225ff4b6ea1fb16df2fb0a4
#
_entry.id   ed2fc89a2225ff4b6ea1fb16df2fb0a4
#
_cell.length_a   1.000
_cell.length_b   1.000
_cell.length_c   1.000
_cell.angle_alpha   90.00
_cell.angle_beta   90.00
_cell.angle_gamma   90.00
#
_symmetry.space_group_name_H-M   'P 1'
#
loop_
_entity.id
_entity.type
_entity.pdbx_description
1 polymer ?
#
loop_
_entity_poly.entity_id
_entity_poly.type
_entity_poly.pdbx_seq_one_letter_code
_entity_poly.pdbx_strand_id
1 'polypeptide(L)'
;MDTASLMRADLWTYLSENCLVKTDRAGMNHSLEVRVPLLGNPLLDLVLDWPAEIHYDAGGGKALLRALARRHLPQAVWDRPKHGFSVPLQHYFNGQWNAACEHYIARCAELAPYLDSAAVQRLWQAAKQGKASRRLAYTFVVLLIWLAQHPLSSD
;
A
#
# COMPACT_ATOMS: atom_id res chain seq x y z
N MET A 1 -8.97 -21.59 7.76
CA MET A 1 -9.60 -20.28 7.44
C MET A 1 -9.98 -20.38 5.97
N ASP A 2 -11.25 -20.25 5.66
CA ASP A 2 -11.71 -20.34 4.26
C ASP A 2 -11.54 -18.99 3.54
N THR A 3 -11.69 -19.00 2.21
CA THR A 3 -11.52 -17.82 1.37
C THR A 3 -12.52 -16.72 1.70
N ALA A 4 -13.76 -17.06 2.05
CA ALA A 4 -14.77 -16.09 2.41
C ALA A 4 -14.42 -15.35 3.70
N SER A 5 -13.91 -16.07 4.71
CA SER A 5 -13.42 -15.48 5.97
C SER A 5 -12.23 -14.52 5.73
N LEU A 6 -11.30 -14.87 4.84
CA LEU A 6 -10.19 -13.98 4.45
C LEU A 6 -10.68 -12.72 3.75
N MET A 7 -11.63 -12.85 2.82
CA MET A 7 -12.22 -11.69 2.14
C MET A 7 -12.93 -10.75 3.11
N ARG A 8 -13.68 -11.29 4.07
CA ARG A 8 -14.32 -10.49 5.13
C ARG A 8 -13.28 -9.80 6.03
N ALA A 9 -12.23 -10.51 6.42
CA ALA A 9 -11.14 -9.92 7.20
C ALA A 9 -10.48 -8.74 6.45
N ASP A 10 -10.21 -8.88 5.15
CA ASP A 10 -9.64 -7.81 4.32
C ASP A 10 -10.57 -6.58 4.26
N LEU A 11 -11.89 -6.75 4.20
CA LEU A 11 -12.84 -5.63 4.24
C LEU A 11 -12.71 -4.82 5.53
N TRP A 12 -12.63 -5.50 6.68
CA TRP A 12 -12.59 -4.86 7.99
C TRP A 12 -11.21 -4.33 8.40
N THR A 13 -10.15 -4.78 7.76
CA THR A 13 -8.77 -4.40 8.10
C THR A 13 -8.09 -3.65 6.96
N TYR A 14 -7.60 -4.39 5.96
CA TYR A 14 -6.80 -3.80 4.90
C TYR A 14 -7.55 -2.77 4.05
N LEU A 15 -8.83 -3.03 3.72
CA LEU A 15 -9.62 -2.10 2.92
C LEU A 15 -9.95 -0.84 3.73
N SER A 16 -10.53 -0.99 4.93
CA SER A 16 -10.94 0.14 5.78
C SER A 16 -9.74 0.95 6.25
N GLU A 17 -8.77 0.30 6.91
CA GLU A 17 -7.69 0.98 7.63
C GLU A 17 -6.53 1.42 6.75
N ASN A 18 -6.38 0.84 5.57
CA ASN A 18 -5.28 1.21 4.66
C ASN A 18 -5.80 1.87 3.37
N CYS A 19 -6.69 1.20 2.63
CA CYS A 19 -7.09 1.71 1.30
C CYS A 19 -8.00 2.93 1.42
N LEU A 20 -9.09 2.83 2.18
CA LEU A 20 -10.10 3.88 2.27
C LEU A 20 -9.58 5.09 3.06
N VAL A 21 -8.96 4.89 4.20
CA VAL A 21 -8.38 5.97 5.03
C VAL A 21 -7.35 6.78 4.21
N LYS A 22 -6.49 6.10 3.48
CA LYS A 22 -5.51 6.78 2.62
C LYS A 22 -6.16 7.60 1.52
N THR A 23 -7.16 7.03 0.84
CA THR A 23 -7.88 7.69 -0.24
C THR A 23 -8.66 8.88 0.26
N ASP A 24 -9.35 8.73 1.38
CA ASP A 24 -10.12 9.80 2.01
C ASP A 24 -9.22 10.96 2.45
N ARG A 25 -8.19 10.68 3.24
CA ARG A 25 -7.26 11.71 3.74
C ARG A 25 -6.53 12.42 2.61
N ALA A 26 -6.07 11.71 1.60
CA ALA A 26 -5.39 12.32 0.46
C ALA A 26 -6.35 13.18 -0.37
N GLY A 27 -7.59 12.74 -0.58
CA GLY A 27 -8.64 13.51 -1.24
C GLY A 27 -9.03 14.75 -0.45
N MET A 28 -9.34 14.60 0.84
CA MET A 28 -9.76 15.69 1.71
C MET A 28 -8.68 16.75 1.93
N ASN A 29 -7.41 16.37 1.89
CA ASN A 29 -6.31 17.34 1.93
C ASN A 29 -6.32 18.31 0.73
N HIS A 30 -7.08 18.00 -0.32
CA HIS A 30 -7.31 18.83 -1.50
C HIS A 30 -8.79 19.21 -1.67
N SER A 31 -9.58 19.11 -0.61
CA SER A 31 -11.04 19.39 -0.60
C SER A 31 -11.83 18.54 -1.61
N LEU A 32 -11.37 17.32 -1.88
CA LEU A 32 -12.02 16.35 -2.77
C LEU A 32 -12.67 15.24 -1.96
N GLU A 33 -13.98 15.11 -2.06
CA GLU A 33 -14.70 13.93 -1.57
C GLU A 33 -14.59 12.78 -2.57
N VAL A 34 -13.99 11.67 -2.14
CA VAL A 34 -13.86 10.45 -2.96
C VAL A 34 -14.90 9.43 -2.55
N ARG A 35 -15.80 9.10 -3.47
CA ARG A 35 -16.81 8.05 -3.26
C ARG A 35 -16.43 6.78 -4.01
N VAL A 36 -16.69 5.61 -3.39
CA VAL A 36 -16.37 4.29 -3.95
C VAL A 36 -17.66 3.54 -4.25
N PRO A 37 -18.22 3.62 -5.48
CA PRO A 37 -19.53 3.06 -5.79
C PRO A 37 -19.63 1.55 -5.57
N LEU A 38 -18.53 0.81 -5.74
CA LEU A 38 -18.48 -0.64 -5.54
C LEU A 38 -18.54 -1.06 -4.06
N LEU A 39 -18.47 -0.12 -3.14
CA LEU A 39 -18.64 -0.34 -1.69
C LEU A 39 -19.98 0.21 -1.16
N GLY A 40 -20.91 0.53 -2.03
CA GLY A 40 -22.26 0.93 -1.62
C GLY A 40 -22.97 -0.23 -0.89
N ASN A 41 -23.65 0.08 0.22
CA ASN A 41 -24.29 -0.92 1.07
C ASN A 41 -25.17 -1.92 0.30
N PRO A 42 -26.03 -1.52 -0.66
CA PRO A 42 -26.85 -2.48 -1.38
C PRO A 42 -26.04 -3.51 -2.19
N LEU A 43 -24.86 -3.12 -2.69
CA LEU A 43 -23.98 -4.04 -3.42
C LEU A 43 -23.20 -4.93 -2.46
N LEU A 44 -22.71 -4.40 -1.34
CA LEU A 44 -22.04 -5.19 -0.31
C LEU A 44 -22.96 -6.25 0.27
N ASP A 45 -24.18 -5.87 0.67
CA ASP A 45 -25.19 -6.80 1.19
C ASP A 45 -25.50 -7.93 0.21
N LEU A 46 -25.50 -7.61 -1.10
CA LEU A 46 -25.74 -8.61 -2.14
C LEU A 46 -24.58 -9.59 -2.28
N VAL A 47 -23.33 -9.10 -2.27
CA VAL A 47 -22.16 -9.92 -2.69
C VAL A 47 -21.46 -10.60 -1.53
N LEU A 48 -21.62 -10.14 -0.29
CA LEU A 48 -20.91 -10.68 0.88
C LEU A 48 -21.33 -12.11 1.23
N ASP A 49 -22.56 -12.48 0.91
CA ASP A 49 -23.12 -13.82 1.18
C ASP A 49 -22.91 -14.80 0.02
N TRP A 50 -22.32 -14.32 -1.09
CA TRP A 50 -22.05 -15.21 -2.21
C TRP A 50 -20.85 -16.12 -1.93
N PRO A 51 -20.89 -17.37 -2.45
CA PRO A 51 -19.77 -18.29 -2.36
C PRO A 51 -18.49 -17.67 -2.96
N ALA A 52 -17.34 -17.95 -2.33
CA ALA A 52 -16.07 -17.40 -2.76
C ALA A 52 -15.71 -17.74 -4.22
N GLU A 53 -16.17 -18.89 -4.69
CA GLU A 53 -15.98 -19.40 -6.06
C GLU A 53 -16.57 -18.49 -7.14
N ILE A 54 -17.58 -17.69 -6.79
CA ILE A 54 -18.17 -16.69 -7.71
C ILE A 54 -17.23 -15.49 -7.91
N HIS A 55 -16.42 -15.19 -6.91
CA HIS A 55 -15.49 -14.06 -6.94
C HIS A 55 -14.17 -14.37 -7.65
N TYR A 56 -13.83 -15.67 -7.75
CA TYR A 56 -12.58 -16.15 -8.33
C TYR A 56 -12.86 -17.08 -9.51
N ASP A 57 -12.05 -16.96 -10.55
CA ASP A 57 -12.02 -17.90 -11.67
C ASP A 57 -10.60 -18.42 -11.90
N ALA A 58 -10.42 -19.32 -12.86
CA ALA A 58 -9.11 -19.84 -13.24
C ALA A 58 -8.11 -18.76 -13.70
N GLY A 59 -8.59 -17.57 -14.04
CA GLY A 59 -7.78 -16.41 -14.39
C GLY A 59 -7.36 -15.55 -13.18
N GLY A 60 -7.71 -15.95 -11.96
CA GLY A 60 -7.24 -15.37 -10.72
C GLY A 60 -7.93 -14.08 -10.27
N GLY A 61 -9.06 -14.18 -9.59
CA GLY A 61 -9.78 -13.10 -8.91
C GLY A 61 -10.53 -12.13 -9.83
N LYS A 62 -11.48 -11.39 -9.24
CA LYS A 62 -12.34 -10.42 -9.93
C LYS A 62 -13.22 -11.00 -11.05
N ALA A 63 -13.66 -12.27 -10.93
CA ALA A 63 -14.42 -12.97 -11.96
C ALA A 63 -15.68 -12.19 -12.40
N LEU A 64 -16.46 -11.70 -11.44
CA LEU A 64 -17.67 -10.90 -11.71
C LEU A 64 -17.37 -9.59 -12.44
N LEU A 65 -16.35 -8.85 -11.97
CA LEU A 65 -15.97 -7.59 -12.63
C LEU A 65 -15.45 -7.82 -14.05
N ARG A 66 -14.72 -8.92 -14.29
CA ARG A 66 -14.29 -9.30 -15.64
C ARG A 66 -15.49 -9.65 -16.52
N ALA A 67 -16.45 -10.43 -16.01
CA ALA A 67 -17.64 -10.79 -16.74
C ALA A 67 -18.46 -9.54 -17.14
N LEU A 68 -18.60 -8.59 -16.21
CA LEU A 68 -19.25 -7.31 -16.48
C LEU A 68 -18.44 -6.46 -17.48
N ALA A 69 -17.14 -6.34 -17.29
CA ALA A 69 -16.26 -5.57 -18.15
C ALA A 69 -16.28 -6.08 -19.60
N ARG A 70 -16.32 -7.39 -19.82
CA ARG A 70 -16.44 -7.99 -21.17
C ARG A 70 -17.67 -7.54 -21.91
N ARG A 71 -18.76 -7.20 -21.22
CA ARG A 71 -20.02 -6.74 -21.85
C ARG A 71 -19.99 -5.27 -22.24
N HIS A 72 -19.18 -4.47 -21.59
CA HIS A 72 -19.26 -3.01 -21.67
C HIS A 72 -17.97 -2.33 -22.08
N LEU A 73 -16.83 -3.01 -22.02
CA LEU A 73 -15.52 -2.41 -22.25
C LEU A 73 -14.74 -3.15 -23.34
N PRO A 74 -13.89 -2.44 -24.09
CA PRO A 74 -12.99 -3.06 -25.06
C PRO A 74 -12.06 -4.09 -24.41
N GLN A 75 -11.68 -5.13 -25.18
CA GLN A 75 -10.79 -6.20 -24.71
C GLN A 75 -9.51 -5.68 -24.06
N ALA A 76 -8.88 -4.68 -24.63
CA ALA A 76 -7.65 -4.07 -24.11
C ALA A 76 -7.77 -3.54 -22.68
N VAL A 77 -8.97 -3.37 -22.12
CA VAL A 77 -9.19 -2.90 -20.75
C VAL A 77 -9.24 -4.07 -19.75
N TRP A 78 -9.99 -5.14 -20.06
CA TRP A 78 -10.22 -6.25 -19.12
C TRP A 78 -9.23 -7.41 -19.27
N ASP A 79 -8.48 -7.46 -20.36
CA ASP A 79 -7.50 -8.52 -20.68
C ASP A 79 -6.05 -8.11 -20.34
N ARG A 80 -5.89 -7.07 -19.57
CA ARG A 80 -4.57 -6.61 -19.14
C ARG A 80 -4.03 -7.46 -17.98
N PRO A 81 -2.71 -7.73 -17.97
CA PRO A 81 -2.05 -8.28 -16.78
C PRO A 81 -2.32 -7.41 -15.56
N LYS A 82 -2.53 -8.06 -14.41
CA LYS A 82 -2.71 -7.33 -13.15
C LYS A 82 -1.44 -6.57 -12.80
N HIS A 83 -1.54 -5.25 -12.69
CA HIS A 83 -0.54 -4.40 -12.08
C HIS A 83 -0.96 -4.01 -10.66
N GLY A 84 -0.10 -4.28 -9.67
CA GLY A 84 -0.29 -3.77 -8.31
C GLY A 84 0.02 -2.28 -8.24
N PHE A 85 -0.60 -1.57 -7.32
CA PHE A 85 -0.24 -0.18 -6.98
C PHE A 85 1.07 -0.17 -6.18
N SER A 86 2.19 -0.37 -6.87
CA SER A 86 3.52 -0.27 -6.26
C SER A 86 4.19 1.02 -6.69
N VAL A 87 4.65 1.79 -5.70
CA VAL A 87 5.51 2.95 -5.95
C VAL A 87 6.87 2.44 -6.46
N PRO A 88 7.43 3.01 -7.54
CA PRO A 88 8.75 2.60 -8.05
C PRO A 88 9.87 3.15 -7.16
N LEU A 89 9.98 2.61 -5.94
CA LEU A 89 10.91 3.09 -4.89
C LEU A 89 12.35 3.20 -5.37
N GLN A 90 12.80 2.30 -6.25
CA GLN A 90 14.18 2.36 -6.78
C GLN A 90 14.43 3.65 -7.55
N HIS A 91 13.47 4.07 -8.38
CA HIS A 91 13.58 5.32 -9.13
C HIS A 91 13.71 6.52 -8.18
N TYR A 92 12.88 6.57 -7.14
CA TYR A 92 12.89 7.65 -6.16
C TYR A 92 14.13 7.62 -5.26
N PHE A 93 14.56 6.45 -4.82
CA PHE A 93 15.75 6.30 -3.97
C PHE A 93 17.05 6.69 -4.69
N ASN A 94 17.14 6.43 -5.99
CA ASN A 94 18.30 6.81 -6.82
C ASN A 94 18.12 8.19 -7.47
N GLY A 95 16.96 8.83 -7.32
CA GLY A 95 16.61 10.10 -7.91
C GLY A 95 16.30 11.17 -6.87
N GLN A 96 15.15 11.80 -7.04
CA GLN A 96 14.75 13.00 -6.31
C GLN A 96 14.66 12.84 -4.78
N TRP A 97 14.45 11.64 -4.25
CA TRP A 97 14.37 11.40 -2.80
C TRP A 97 15.73 11.04 -2.19
N ASN A 98 16.75 10.79 -2.98
CA ASN A 98 18.03 10.28 -2.47
C ASN A 98 18.61 11.15 -1.37
N ALA A 99 18.74 12.46 -1.62
CA ALA A 99 19.35 13.39 -0.67
C ALA A 99 18.56 13.46 0.65
N ALA A 100 17.23 13.52 0.58
CA ALA A 100 16.38 13.54 1.75
C ALA A 100 16.47 12.22 2.54
N CYS A 101 16.44 11.07 1.87
CA CYS A 101 16.59 9.78 2.51
C CYS A 101 17.96 9.62 3.19
N GLU A 102 19.04 9.98 2.52
CA GLU A 102 20.41 9.96 3.08
C GLU A 102 20.52 10.83 4.33
N HIS A 103 19.93 12.04 4.31
CA HIS A 103 19.90 12.93 5.45
C HIS A 103 19.28 12.27 6.69
N TYR A 104 18.10 11.67 6.56
CA TYR A 104 17.42 11.04 7.70
C TYR A 104 18.10 9.73 8.13
N ILE A 105 18.59 8.92 7.20
CA ILE A 105 19.33 7.69 7.51
C ILE A 105 20.63 8.01 8.27
N ALA A 106 21.35 9.06 7.90
CA ALA A 106 22.56 9.49 8.61
C ALA A 106 22.27 9.91 10.07
N ARG A 107 21.07 10.46 10.33
CA ARG A 107 20.62 10.88 11.65
C ARG A 107 19.97 9.76 12.48
N CYS A 108 20.01 8.51 12.02
CA CYS A 108 19.32 7.40 12.67
C CYS A 108 19.70 7.23 14.15
N ALA A 109 20.98 7.34 14.49
CA ALA A 109 21.44 7.23 15.87
C ALA A 109 20.92 8.35 16.79
N GLU A 110 20.71 9.56 16.26
CA GLU A 110 20.13 10.70 16.95
C GLU A 110 18.61 10.54 17.12
N LEU A 111 17.91 10.22 16.05
CA LEU A 111 16.44 10.18 16.01
C LEU A 111 15.84 8.93 16.64
N ALA A 112 16.55 7.82 16.58
CA ALA A 112 16.11 6.51 17.04
C ALA A 112 17.24 5.76 17.73
N PRO A 113 17.66 6.20 18.94
CA PRO A 113 18.83 5.63 19.65
C PRO A 113 18.66 4.15 20.03
N TYR A 114 17.44 3.63 20.00
CA TYR A 114 17.11 2.22 20.24
C TYR A 114 17.29 1.33 18.99
N LEU A 115 17.60 1.89 17.83
CA LEU A 115 17.88 1.14 16.60
C LEU A 115 19.38 0.99 16.39
N ASP A 116 19.79 -0.16 15.82
CA ASP A 116 21.14 -0.31 15.27
C ASP A 116 21.29 0.56 13.99
N SER A 117 21.82 1.75 14.16
CA SER A 117 22.00 2.72 13.07
C SER A 117 22.91 2.18 11.97
N ALA A 118 23.92 1.37 12.30
CA ALA A 118 24.79 0.74 11.30
C ALA A 118 24.04 -0.30 10.47
N ALA A 119 23.14 -1.08 11.09
CA ALA A 119 22.30 -2.02 10.37
C ALA A 119 21.31 -1.30 9.43
N VAL A 120 20.70 -0.20 9.89
CA VAL A 120 19.78 0.63 9.06
C VAL A 120 20.53 1.22 7.85
N GLN A 121 21.75 1.73 8.04
CA GLN A 121 22.59 2.24 6.97
C GLN A 121 22.96 1.14 5.96
N ARG A 122 23.38 -0.04 6.44
CA ARG A 122 23.66 -1.19 5.56
C ARG A 122 22.44 -1.61 4.75
N LEU A 123 21.27 -1.68 5.39
CA LEU A 123 20.00 -1.98 4.71
C LEU A 123 19.70 -0.95 3.61
N TRP A 124 19.85 0.34 3.92
CA TRP A 124 19.64 1.43 2.97
C TRP A 124 20.53 1.28 1.72
N GLN A 125 21.83 1.10 1.89
CA GLN A 125 22.77 0.95 0.79
C GLN A 125 22.47 -0.33 -0.04
N ALA A 126 22.17 -1.44 0.61
CA ALA A 126 21.78 -2.67 -0.07
C ALA A 126 20.46 -2.53 -0.85
N ALA A 127 19.49 -1.80 -0.31
CA ALA A 127 18.20 -1.56 -0.97
C ALA A 127 18.35 -0.67 -2.23
N LYS A 128 19.21 0.35 -2.19
CA LYS A 128 19.56 1.16 -3.37
C LYS A 128 20.15 0.31 -4.50
N GLN A 129 20.97 -0.68 -4.15
CA GLN A 129 21.58 -1.61 -5.10
C GLN A 129 20.65 -2.75 -5.53
N GLY A 130 19.45 -2.84 -4.98
CA GLY A 130 18.51 -3.93 -5.25
C GLY A 130 18.84 -5.25 -4.56
N LYS A 131 19.78 -5.24 -3.58
CA LYS A 131 20.25 -6.39 -2.83
C LYS A 131 19.46 -6.64 -1.53
N ALA A 132 18.56 -5.72 -1.16
CA ALA A 132 17.71 -5.82 0.02
C ALA A 132 16.31 -5.24 -0.25
N SER A 133 15.39 -5.48 0.69
CA SER A 133 14.00 -5.01 0.59
C SER A 133 13.91 -3.47 0.59
N ARG A 134 13.55 -2.90 -0.55
CA ARG A 134 13.28 -1.46 -0.68
C ARG A 134 12.10 -1.01 0.17
N ARG A 135 11.10 -1.88 0.35
CA ARG A 135 9.95 -1.57 1.20
C ARG A 135 10.38 -1.41 2.65
N LEU A 136 11.22 -2.31 3.15
CA LEU A 136 11.75 -2.22 4.52
C LEU A 136 12.61 -0.95 4.69
N ALA A 137 13.50 -0.66 3.76
CA ALA A 137 14.29 0.58 3.78
C ALA A 137 13.40 1.83 3.79
N TYR A 138 12.32 1.85 2.98
CA TYR A 138 11.34 2.93 2.97
C TYR A 138 10.63 3.08 4.32
N THR A 139 10.29 1.98 4.98
CA THR A 139 9.69 2.01 6.33
C THR A 139 10.59 2.72 7.33
N PHE A 140 11.90 2.45 7.33
CA PHE A 140 12.84 3.16 8.20
C PHE A 140 12.96 4.65 7.86
N VAL A 141 13.01 5.00 6.57
CA VAL A 141 13.02 6.42 6.17
C VAL A 141 11.78 7.15 6.69
N VAL A 142 10.59 6.57 6.50
CA VAL A 142 9.33 7.16 6.99
C VAL A 142 9.32 7.29 8.51
N LEU A 143 9.78 6.26 9.23
CA LEU A 143 9.91 6.30 10.69
C LEU A 143 10.83 7.44 11.15
N LEU A 144 11.99 7.58 10.54
CA LEU A 144 12.95 8.62 10.90
C LEU A 144 12.44 10.03 10.59
N ILE A 145 11.73 10.22 9.48
CA ILE A 145 11.05 11.48 9.15
C ILE A 145 10.01 11.80 10.23
N TRP A 146 9.22 10.81 10.62
CA TRP A 146 8.19 11.00 11.64
C TRP A 146 8.80 11.36 12.99
N LEU A 147 9.84 10.65 13.43
CA LEU A 147 10.55 10.94 14.70
C LEU A 147 11.20 12.33 14.71
N ALA A 148 11.70 12.80 13.56
CA ALA A 148 12.23 14.15 13.46
C ALA A 148 11.17 15.24 13.67
N GLN A 149 9.92 14.94 13.32
CA GLN A 149 8.77 15.86 13.52
C GLN A 149 8.08 15.68 14.88
N HIS A 150 8.27 14.51 15.51
CA HIS A 150 7.66 14.13 16.78
C HIS A 150 8.74 13.57 17.71
N PRO A 151 9.63 14.43 18.25
CA PRO A 151 10.69 13.95 19.13
C PRO A 151 10.08 13.26 20.33
N LEU A 152 10.65 12.09 20.68
CA LEU A 152 10.27 11.36 21.88
C LEU A 152 10.62 12.23 23.07
N SER A 153 9.65 12.56 23.93
CA SER A 153 9.91 13.23 25.19
C SER A 153 10.85 12.34 26.02
N SER A 154 11.99 12.87 26.41
CA SER A 154 12.86 12.28 27.41
C SER A 154 12.22 12.54 28.78
N ASP A 155 11.28 11.65 29.19
CA ASP A 155 10.87 11.53 30.59
C ASP A 155 11.84 10.60 31.33
#